data_7b0ca2dd708cb4d765c20143125f8b45
#
_entry.id   7b0ca2dd708cb4d765c20143125f8b45
#
_cell.length_a   1.000
_cell.length_b   1.000
_cell.length_c   1.000
_cell.angle_alpha   90.00
_cell.angle_beta   90.00
_cell.angle_gamma   90.00
#
_symmetry.space_group_name_H-M   'P 1'
#
loop_
_entity.id
_entity.type
_entity.pdbx_description
1 polymer ?
#
loop_
_entity_poly.entity_id
_entity_poly.type
_entity_poly.pdbx_seq_one_letter_code
_entity_poly.pdbx_strand_id
1 'polypeptide(L)'
;MKQAAPDWELDYYSRPILEEDGKKRWELLICSTPEVPGPGDVASESFRWAQACPATSVNSIWLREALEAALAAAASQGFGPPRRLRCWRASMRTMVQRAAEGLGLELVPSRRTYALVSWLQERERLVYPQEPGYMAGPLAPPPKALRSIAVPLPEAARGDSWAWATLPLGVLAAASEWELGFAGLVPLPEGVSAELPVPGIRLFSSTRALALAGWLAGLEPVRLEISGLQLVLEAGLEDRWLLTNLPAEEAEVATAAFAAAREQAGGLQFLAVQASEQDQRFEGFWLLRDLPDA
;
A
#
# COMPACT_ATOMS: atom_id res chain seq x y z
N MET A 1 4.44 -15.88 -21.80
CA MET A 1 4.71 -14.46 -21.53
C MET A 1 5.73 -14.39 -20.41
N LYS A 2 6.74 -13.50 -20.47
CA LYS A 2 7.61 -13.27 -19.31
C LYS A 2 6.77 -12.57 -18.24
N GLN A 3 6.66 -13.19 -17.06
CA GLN A 3 6.05 -12.61 -15.89
C GLN A 3 6.70 -11.25 -15.60
N ALA A 4 5.91 -10.20 -15.36
CA ALA A 4 6.46 -8.89 -15.03
C ALA A 4 7.28 -9.02 -13.74
N ALA A 5 8.41 -8.30 -13.66
CA ALA A 5 9.20 -8.29 -12.44
C ALA A 5 8.35 -7.76 -11.27
N PRO A 6 8.31 -8.45 -10.12
CA PRO A 6 7.50 -8.04 -9.00
C PRO A 6 8.02 -6.73 -8.40
N ASP A 7 7.14 -5.97 -7.75
CA ASP A 7 7.58 -4.92 -6.84
C ASP A 7 7.98 -5.55 -5.50
N TRP A 8 8.93 -4.97 -4.78
CA TRP A 8 9.26 -5.36 -3.42
C TRP A 8 8.80 -4.28 -2.44
N GLU A 9 8.38 -4.74 -1.27
CA GLU A 9 8.01 -3.92 -0.12
C GLU A 9 9.08 -4.08 0.96
N LEU A 10 9.53 -2.97 1.54
CA LEU A 10 10.68 -2.93 2.44
C LEU A 10 10.36 -2.18 3.72
N ASP A 11 10.72 -2.77 4.87
CA ASP A 11 10.79 -2.10 6.17
C ASP A 11 12.16 -2.28 6.79
N TYR A 12 12.82 -1.18 7.13
CA TYR A 12 14.08 -1.15 7.86
C TYR A 12 13.92 -0.31 9.11
N TYR A 13 13.74 -0.98 10.25
CA TYR A 13 13.44 -0.29 11.50
C TYR A 13 13.79 -1.11 12.74
N SER A 14 13.76 -0.46 13.92
CA SER A 14 13.99 -1.12 15.20
C SER A 14 12.81 -2.00 15.62
N ARG A 15 13.09 -3.13 16.26
CA ARG A 15 12.12 -4.11 16.74
C ARG A 15 11.99 -4.09 18.27
N PRO A 16 10.91 -4.65 18.84
CA PRO A 16 10.70 -4.71 20.29
C PRO A 16 11.57 -5.78 20.94
N ILE A 17 12.84 -5.80 20.62
CA ILE A 17 13.83 -6.75 21.15
C ILE A 17 15.03 -5.98 21.63
N LEU A 18 15.41 -6.20 22.89
CA LEU A 18 16.59 -5.61 23.49
C LEU A 18 17.76 -6.58 23.35
N GLU A 19 18.81 -6.16 22.68
CA GLU A 19 20.04 -6.95 22.55
C GLU A 19 20.88 -6.89 23.84
N GLU A 20 21.88 -7.76 23.96
CA GLU A 20 22.74 -7.85 25.16
C GLU A 20 23.45 -6.53 25.47
N ASP A 21 23.72 -5.69 24.48
CA ASP A 21 24.32 -4.35 24.63
C ASP A 21 23.33 -3.26 25.09
N GLY A 22 22.08 -3.63 25.36
CA GLY A 22 21.04 -2.73 25.83
C GLY A 22 20.39 -1.88 24.72
N LYS A 23 20.69 -2.13 23.45
CA LYS A 23 20.08 -1.44 22.31
C LYS A 23 18.98 -2.27 21.67
N LYS A 24 18.03 -1.57 21.02
CA LYS A 24 17.00 -2.26 20.23
C LYS A 24 17.60 -2.90 18.99
N ARG A 25 17.18 -4.15 18.70
CA ARG A 25 17.47 -4.80 17.44
C ARG A 25 16.91 -4.00 16.29
N TRP A 26 17.68 -3.83 15.24
CA TRP A 26 17.21 -3.37 13.94
C TRP A 26 17.04 -4.56 13.00
N GLU A 27 16.10 -4.46 12.11
CA GLU A 27 15.82 -5.54 11.16
C GLU A 27 15.38 -4.97 9.82
N LEU A 28 15.93 -5.56 8.76
CA LEU A 28 15.45 -5.36 7.39
C LEU A 28 14.47 -6.48 7.05
N LEU A 29 13.27 -6.11 6.68
CA LEU A 29 12.24 -6.99 6.13
C LEU A 29 12.02 -6.64 4.67
N ILE A 30 11.97 -7.65 3.80
CA ILE A 30 11.66 -7.50 2.38
C ILE A 30 10.69 -8.59 1.99
N CYS A 31 9.62 -8.22 1.28
CA CYS A 31 8.76 -9.18 0.62
C CYS A 31 8.39 -8.71 -0.79
N SER A 32 8.07 -9.65 -1.68
CA SER A 32 7.47 -9.29 -2.96
C SER A 32 6.01 -8.85 -2.75
N THR A 33 5.58 -7.83 -3.49
CA THR A 33 4.15 -7.51 -3.59
C THR A 33 3.44 -8.71 -4.21
N PRO A 34 2.41 -9.29 -3.56
CA PRO A 34 1.71 -10.45 -4.11
C PRO A 34 1.04 -10.11 -5.45
N GLU A 35 1.15 -11.02 -6.39
CA GLU A 35 0.36 -10.96 -7.61
C GLU A 35 -1.09 -11.33 -7.29
N VAL A 36 -2.03 -10.67 -7.94
CA VAL A 36 -3.43 -11.04 -7.86
C VAL A 36 -3.66 -12.18 -8.86
N PRO A 37 -3.95 -13.40 -8.36
CA PRO A 37 -4.17 -14.52 -9.26
C PRO A 37 -5.39 -14.27 -10.15
N GLY A 38 -5.31 -14.74 -11.40
CA GLY A 38 -6.47 -14.83 -12.26
C GLY A 38 -7.46 -15.90 -11.75
N PRO A 39 -8.72 -15.90 -12.23
CA PRO A 39 -9.68 -16.93 -11.89
C PRO A 39 -9.15 -18.33 -12.25
N GLY A 40 -9.04 -19.18 -11.23
CA GLY A 40 -8.53 -20.55 -11.37
C GLY A 40 -7.01 -20.69 -11.22
N ASP A 41 -6.28 -19.59 -11.12
CA ASP A 41 -4.85 -19.63 -10.83
C ASP A 41 -4.59 -19.86 -9.32
N VAL A 42 -3.54 -20.60 -9.03
CA VAL A 42 -3.05 -20.74 -7.65
C VAL A 42 -2.21 -19.50 -7.33
N ALA A 43 -2.44 -18.90 -6.15
CA ALA A 43 -1.62 -17.78 -5.69
C ALA A 43 -0.14 -18.20 -5.71
N SER A 44 0.69 -17.40 -6.36
CA SER A 44 2.13 -17.63 -6.39
C SER A 44 2.73 -17.41 -4.99
N GLU A 45 3.74 -18.20 -4.63
CA GLU A 45 4.49 -17.97 -3.40
C GLU A 45 5.11 -16.57 -3.45
N SER A 46 5.03 -15.86 -2.32
CA SER A 46 5.65 -14.56 -2.15
C SER A 46 7.05 -14.71 -1.58
N PHE A 47 8.02 -14.06 -2.19
CA PHE A 47 9.36 -13.96 -1.60
C PHE A 47 9.28 -13.20 -0.27
N ARG A 48 9.92 -13.74 0.77
CA ARG A 48 10.08 -13.10 2.08
C ARG A 48 11.51 -13.27 2.55
N TRP A 49 12.12 -12.20 3.01
CA TRP A 49 13.49 -12.22 3.50
C TRP A 49 13.65 -11.24 4.67
N ALA A 50 14.36 -11.67 5.71
CA ALA A 50 14.58 -10.91 6.92
C ALA A 50 16.04 -11.01 7.34
N GLN A 51 16.65 -9.89 7.75
CA GLN A 51 17.99 -9.85 8.31
C GLN A 51 18.08 -8.86 9.47
N ALA A 52 18.60 -9.34 10.60
CA ALA A 52 18.93 -8.48 11.75
C ALA A 52 20.14 -7.59 11.42
N CYS A 53 20.07 -6.34 11.85
CA CYS A 53 21.14 -5.36 11.74
C CYS A 53 21.63 -4.97 13.13
N PRO A 54 22.92 -5.08 13.43
CA PRO A 54 23.46 -4.53 14.68
C PRO A 54 23.18 -3.03 14.79
N ALA A 55 22.76 -2.56 15.96
CA ALA A 55 22.39 -1.15 16.16
C ALA A 55 23.54 -0.18 15.83
N THR A 56 24.79 -0.63 15.90
CA THR A 56 25.99 0.14 15.54
C THR A 56 26.23 0.21 14.01
N SER A 57 25.54 -0.63 13.23
CA SER A 57 25.71 -0.76 11.78
C SER A 57 24.54 -0.17 10.99
N VAL A 58 23.65 0.58 11.64
CA VAL A 58 22.49 1.20 11.00
C VAL A 58 22.93 2.34 10.08
N ASN A 59 23.21 2.00 8.83
CA ASN A 59 23.65 2.93 7.80
C ASN A 59 23.32 2.40 6.39
N SER A 60 23.53 3.23 5.36
CA SER A 60 23.22 2.88 3.97
C SER A 60 24.21 1.85 3.36
N ILE A 61 25.40 1.68 3.92
CA ILE A 61 26.39 0.71 3.44
C ILE A 61 25.91 -0.68 3.81
N TRP A 62 25.63 -0.91 5.10
CA TRP A 62 25.06 -2.17 5.57
C TRP A 62 23.78 -2.52 4.83
N LEU A 63 22.89 -1.51 4.65
CA LEU A 63 21.61 -1.72 3.97
C LEU A 63 21.81 -2.13 2.51
N ARG A 64 22.79 -1.57 1.80
CA ARG A 64 23.12 -1.98 0.43
C ARG A 64 23.59 -3.44 0.39
N GLU A 65 24.51 -3.83 1.26
CA GLU A 65 25.00 -5.20 1.36
C GLU A 65 23.85 -6.18 1.68
N ALA A 66 22.95 -5.80 2.58
CA ALA A 66 21.77 -6.58 2.91
C ALA A 66 20.78 -6.70 1.73
N LEU A 67 20.60 -5.64 0.94
CA LEU A 67 19.81 -5.70 -0.30
C LEU A 67 20.45 -6.59 -1.35
N GLU A 68 21.78 -6.57 -1.51
CA GLU A 68 22.52 -7.48 -2.40
C GLU A 68 22.30 -8.95 -1.97
N ALA A 69 22.37 -9.22 -0.66
CA ALA A 69 22.10 -10.55 -0.13
C ALA A 69 20.63 -11.00 -0.37
N ALA A 70 19.67 -10.08 -0.21
CA ALA A 70 18.27 -10.37 -0.51
C ALA A 70 18.04 -10.68 -2.00
N LEU A 71 18.69 -9.94 -2.91
CA LEU A 71 18.63 -10.22 -4.36
C LEU A 71 19.21 -11.59 -4.70
N ALA A 72 20.34 -11.95 -4.09
CA ALA A 72 20.95 -13.25 -4.28
C ALA A 72 20.07 -14.39 -3.72
N ALA A 73 19.46 -14.19 -2.55
CA ALA A 73 18.53 -15.15 -1.97
C ALA A 73 17.26 -15.33 -2.83
N ALA A 74 16.71 -14.26 -3.36
CA ALA A 74 15.57 -14.32 -4.28
C ALA A 74 15.91 -15.10 -5.55
N ALA A 75 17.05 -14.80 -6.16
CA ALA A 75 17.51 -15.51 -7.35
C ALA A 75 17.73 -17.02 -7.10
N SER A 76 18.26 -17.40 -5.93
CA SER A 76 18.44 -18.81 -5.55
C SER A 76 17.12 -19.56 -5.36
N GLN A 77 16.03 -18.84 -5.04
CA GLN A 77 14.68 -19.39 -4.90
C GLN A 77 13.87 -19.30 -6.22
N GLY A 78 14.48 -18.82 -7.31
CA GLY A 78 13.81 -18.73 -8.61
C GLY A 78 13.03 -17.43 -8.84
N PHE A 79 13.10 -16.47 -7.91
CA PHE A 79 12.49 -15.16 -8.10
C PHE A 79 13.38 -14.22 -8.93
N GLY A 80 12.75 -13.44 -9.81
CA GLY A 80 13.43 -12.38 -10.55
C GLY A 80 13.76 -11.16 -9.68
N PRO A 81 14.64 -10.27 -10.16
CA PRO A 81 14.91 -9.01 -9.46
C PRO A 81 13.64 -8.13 -9.45
N PRO A 82 13.48 -7.29 -8.42
CA PRO A 82 12.32 -6.41 -8.35
C PRO A 82 12.38 -5.33 -9.43
N ARG A 83 11.21 -4.91 -9.92
CA ARG A 83 11.08 -3.74 -10.77
C ARG A 83 11.39 -2.47 -9.98
N ARG A 84 10.87 -2.39 -8.74
CA ARG A 84 11.06 -1.27 -7.82
C ARG A 84 10.90 -1.72 -6.36
N LEU A 85 11.41 -0.88 -5.45
CA LEU A 85 11.25 -1.03 -4.01
C LEU A 85 10.24 -0.02 -3.49
N ARG A 86 9.25 -0.45 -2.70
CA ARG A 86 8.40 0.44 -1.90
C ARG A 86 8.92 0.51 -0.48
N CYS A 87 9.05 1.73 0.05
CA CYS A 87 9.41 1.98 1.44
C CYS A 87 8.35 2.89 2.08
N TRP A 88 7.78 2.45 3.19
CA TRP A 88 6.67 3.15 3.84
C TRP A 88 7.11 4.09 4.98
N ARG A 89 8.35 3.95 5.50
CA ARG A 89 8.84 4.82 6.57
C ARG A 89 9.57 6.03 6.02
N ALA A 90 8.95 7.21 6.20
CA ALA A 90 9.55 8.48 5.80
C ALA A 90 10.93 8.71 6.43
N SER A 91 11.11 8.33 7.71
CA SER A 91 12.38 8.47 8.44
C SER A 91 13.54 7.67 7.84
N MET A 92 13.26 6.58 7.14
CA MET A 92 14.27 5.72 6.52
C MET A 92 14.51 6.04 5.03
N ARG A 93 13.68 6.89 4.43
CA ARG A 93 13.69 7.18 2.98
C ARG A 93 15.08 7.49 2.43
N THR A 94 15.81 8.42 3.03
CA THR A 94 17.13 8.84 2.53
C THR A 94 18.16 7.70 2.57
N MET A 95 18.10 6.88 3.62
CA MET A 95 19.02 5.75 3.77
C MET A 95 18.72 4.66 2.75
N VAL A 96 17.45 4.32 2.58
CA VAL A 96 17.00 3.33 1.58
C VAL A 96 17.30 3.83 0.17
N GLN A 97 17.06 5.12 -0.13
CA GLN A 97 17.37 5.72 -1.42
C GLN A 97 18.84 5.54 -1.82
N ARG A 98 19.75 5.89 -0.90
CA ARG A 98 21.20 5.73 -1.14
C ARG A 98 21.63 4.29 -1.37
N ALA A 99 21.04 3.36 -0.62
CA ALA A 99 21.33 1.94 -0.79
C ALA A 99 20.80 1.40 -2.13
N ALA A 100 19.57 1.75 -2.50
CA ALA A 100 18.92 1.33 -3.74
C ALA A 100 19.62 1.91 -4.99
N GLU A 101 20.02 3.18 -4.96
CA GLU A 101 20.76 3.83 -6.05
C GLU A 101 22.08 3.12 -6.35
N GLY A 102 22.79 2.67 -5.32
CA GLY A 102 24.02 1.90 -5.47
C GLY A 102 23.84 0.56 -6.17
N LEU A 103 22.60 0.07 -6.27
CA LEU A 103 22.22 -1.19 -6.92
C LEU A 103 21.43 -0.99 -8.22
N GLY A 104 21.19 0.25 -8.62
CA GLY A 104 20.36 0.57 -9.79
C GLY A 104 18.88 0.22 -9.60
N LEU A 105 18.40 0.14 -8.35
CA LEU A 105 17.01 -0.13 -8.02
C LEU A 105 16.21 1.17 -7.89
N GLU A 106 15.03 1.20 -8.48
CA GLU A 106 14.09 2.31 -8.30
C GLU A 106 13.45 2.25 -6.90
N LEU A 107 13.51 3.35 -6.15
CA LEU A 107 12.79 3.50 -4.89
C LEU A 107 11.52 4.32 -5.09
N VAL A 108 10.38 3.76 -4.68
CA VAL A 108 9.09 4.45 -4.62
C VAL A 108 8.67 4.61 -3.17
N PRO A 109 8.73 5.83 -2.61
CA PRO A 109 8.18 6.10 -1.30
C PRO A 109 6.66 5.94 -1.30
N SER A 110 6.15 4.90 -0.64
CA SER A 110 4.72 4.57 -0.70
C SER A 110 4.27 3.73 0.50
N ARG A 111 3.06 4.00 0.97
CA ARG A 111 2.36 3.17 1.97
C ARG A 111 1.59 2.00 1.33
N ARG A 112 1.66 1.81 0.01
CA ARG A 112 1.15 0.61 -0.66
C ARG A 112 2.06 -0.60 -0.38
N THR A 113 2.25 -0.92 0.89
CA THR A 113 3.09 -1.99 1.41
C THR A 113 2.26 -2.95 2.24
N TYR A 114 1.12 -3.39 1.68
CA TYR A 114 0.11 -4.15 2.40
C TYR A 114 0.60 -5.54 2.83
N ALA A 115 1.37 -6.22 1.98
CA ALA A 115 1.92 -7.53 2.30
C ALA A 115 2.97 -7.44 3.42
N LEU A 116 3.83 -6.43 3.33
CA LEU A 116 4.85 -6.15 4.34
C LEU A 116 4.21 -5.86 5.71
N VAL A 117 3.18 -5.01 5.74
CA VAL A 117 2.48 -4.66 6.98
C VAL A 117 1.80 -5.88 7.58
N SER A 118 1.13 -6.70 6.77
CA SER A 118 0.53 -7.95 7.24
C SER A 118 1.58 -8.91 7.81
N TRP A 119 2.73 -9.03 7.13
CA TRP A 119 3.84 -9.87 7.61
C TRP A 119 4.49 -9.30 8.89
N LEU A 120 4.63 -7.98 9.01
CA LEU A 120 5.13 -7.34 10.22
C LEU A 120 4.21 -7.62 11.41
N GLN A 121 2.89 -7.48 11.24
CA GLN A 121 1.91 -7.83 12.27
C GLN A 121 1.96 -9.32 12.67
N GLU A 122 2.16 -10.20 11.70
CA GLU A 122 2.39 -11.64 11.96
C GLU A 122 3.62 -11.85 12.83
N ARG A 123 4.75 -11.18 12.52
CA ARG A 123 5.98 -11.27 13.30
C ARG A 123 5.82 -10.68 14.70
N GLU A 124 5.12 -9.56 14.85
CA GLU A 124 4.82 -8.95 16.15
C GLU A 124 4.01 -9.87 17.05
N ARG A 125 3.12 -10.67 16.48
CA ARG A 125 2.27 -11.60 17.22
C ARG A 125 2.94 -12.94 17.48
N LEU A 126 3.67 -13.49 16.53
CA LEU A 126 4.11 -14.90 16.56
C LEU A 126 5.63 -15.07 16.71
N VAL A 127 6.44 -14.12 16.25
CA VAL A 127 7.90 -14.28 16.20
C VAL A 127 8.57 -13.53 17.34
N TYR A 128 8.38 -12.22 17.43
CA TYR A 128 9.09 -11.38 18.40
C TYR A 128 8.82 -11.77 19.86
N PRO A 129 7.60 -12.18 20.28
CA PRO A 129 7.36 -12.60 21.66
C PRO A 129 8.15 -13.85 22.09
N GLN A 130 8.68 -14.62 21.14
CA GLN A 130 9.48 -15.83 21.43
C GLN A 130 10.99 -15.54 21.44
N GLU A 131 11.40 -14.33 21.04
CA GLU A 131 12.79 -13.96 20.95
C GLU A 131 13.35 -13.54 22.33
N PRO A 132 14.61 -13.92 22.65
CA PRO A 132 15.30 -13.40 23.83
C PRO A 132 15.36 -11.88 23.80
N GLY A 133 15.12 -11.24 24.94
CA GLY A 133 15.13 -9.77 25.05
C GLY A 133 13.86 -9.09 24.55
N TYR A 134 12.80 -9.84 24.27
CA TYR A 134 11.51 -9.25 23.88
C TYR A 134 10.97 -8.31 24.96
N MET A 135 10.59 -7.12 24.55
CA MET A 135 9.97 -6.11 25.41
C MET A 135 8.45 -6.13 25.19
N ALA A 136 7.74 -6.78 26.12
CA ALA A 136 6.29 -6.77 26.10
C ALA A 136 5.76 -5.35 26.36
N GLY A 137 4.84 -4.91 25.54
CA GLY A 137 4.15 -3.62 25.67
C GLY A 137 3.99 -2.93 24.32
N PRO A 138 3.14 -1.89 24.24
CA PRO A 138 3.04 -1.13 23.03
C PRO A 138 4.41 -0.50 22.76
N LEU A 139 4.90 -0.68 21.54
CA LEU A 139 5.95 0.20 21.01
C LEU A 139 5.48 1.63 21.25
N ALA A 140 6.38 2.50 21.73
CA ALA A 140 6.04 3.91 21.80
C ALA A 140 5.43 4.29 20.44
N PRO A 141 4.18 4.79 20.40
CA PRO A 141 3.59 5.15 19.13
C PRO A 141 4.55 6.12 18.44
N PRO A 142 4.77 5.98 17.13
CA PRO A 142 5.52 6.99 16.41
C PRO A 142 4.90 8.35 16.72
N PRO A 143 5.71 9.42 16.84
CA PRO A 143 5.16 10.74 17.08
C PRO A 143 4.07 10.95 16.02
N LYS A 144 2.86 11.34 16.47
CA LYS A 144 1.74 11.61 15.55
C LYS A 144 2.26 12.64 14.55
N ALA A 145 2.50 12.19 13.34
CA ALA A 145 2.81 13.10 12.25
C ALA A 145 1.65 14.09 12.18
N LEU A 146 1.94 15.39 12.22
CA LEU A 146 0.94 16.40 11.93
C LEU A 146 0.39 16.04 10.54
N ARG A 147 -0.88 15.63 10.48
CA ARG A 147 -1.51 15.29 9.21
C ARG A 147 -1.41 16.51 8.30
N SER A 148 -0.74 16.35 7.18
CA SER A 148 -0.62 17.42 6.19
C SER A 148 -2.01 17.89 5.76
N ILE A 149 -2.14 19.20 5.48
CA ILE A 149 -3.38 19.74 4.94
C ILE A 149 -3.60 19.14 3.54
N ALA A 150 -4.82 18.71 3.25
CA ALA A 150 -5.16 18.19 1.93
C ALA A 150 -5.03 19.30 0.87
N VAL A 151 -4.27 19.01 -0.18
CA VAL A 151 -4.02 19.94 -1.30
C VAL A 151 -4.99 19.60 -2.44
N PRO A 152 -5.65 20.58 -3.06
CA PRO A 152 -6.52 20.32 -4.20
C PRO A 152 -5.75 19.65 -5.34
N LEU A 153 -6.39 18.67 -5.99
CA LEU A 153 -5.86 18.12 -7.24
C LEU A 153 -5.64 19.24 -8.27
N PRO A 154 -4.54 19.20 -9.04
CA PRO A 154 -4.37 20.08 -10.19
C PRO A 154 -5.58 19.98 -11.11
N GLU A 155 -5.95 21.07 -11.76
CA GLU A 155 -7.13 21.10 -12.65
C GLU A 155 -7.08 20.01 -13.73
N ALA A 156 -5.92 19.75 -14.30
CA ALA A 156 -5.70 18.70 -15.28
C ALA A 156 -5.94 17.27 -14.74
N ALA A 157 -5.90 17.11 -13.42
CA ALA A 157 -6.06 15.83 -12.73
C ALA A 157 -7.39 15.71 -11.96
N ARG A 158 -8.33 16.63 -12.20
CA ARG A 158 -9.68 16.54 -11.66
C ARG A 158 -10.60 15.84 -12.65
N GLY A 159 -11.50 15.00 -12.13
CA GLY A 159 -12.63 14.52 -12.90
C GLY A 159 -13.64 15.64 -13.19
N ASP A 160 -14.48 15.42 -14.19
CA ASP A 160 -15.61 16.32 -14.51
C ASP A 160 -16.70 16.18 -13.42
N SER A 161 -16.84 14.97 -12.88
CA SER A 161 -17.73 14.61 -11.78
C SER A 161 -17.23 13.38 -11.02
N TRP A 162 -17.93 12.99 -9.97
CA TRP A 162 -17.64 11.81 -9.17
C TRP A 162 -18.91 11.24 -8.54
N ALA A 163 -18.87 9.98 -8.10
CA ALA A 163 -19.96 9.34 -7.38
C ALA A 163 -19.45 8.35 -6.34
N TRP A 164 -20.21 8.18 -5.27
CA TRP A 164 -20.09 7.05 -4.37
C TRP A 164 -20.39 5.75 -5.13
N ALA A 165 -19.70 4.71 -4.81
CA ALA A 165 -19.91 3.41 -5.43
C ALA A 165 -19.66 2.28 -4.44
N THR A 166 -20.30 1.14 -4.71
CA THR A 166 -20.09 -0.10 -3.99
C THR A 166 -19.99 -1.23 -4.98
N LEU A 167 -19.02 -2.10 -4.83
CA LEU A 167 -18.87 -3.30 -5.66
C LEU A 167 -18.84 -4.55 -4.77
N PRO A 168 -19.56 -5.62 -5.13
CA PRO A 168 -19.44 -6.90 -4.45
C PRO A 168 -18.02 -7.46 -4.54
N LEU A 169 -17.51 -8.08 -3.47
CA LEU A 169 -16.19 -8.70 -3.44
C LEU A 169 -16.01 -9.72 -4.58
N GLY A 170 -17.06 -10.47 -4.91
CA GLY A 170 -17.02 -11.43 -6.02
C GLY A 170 -16.80 -10.79 -7.39
N VAL A 171 -17.28 -9.55 -7.59
CA VAL A 171 -17.00 -8.78 -8.81
C VAL A 171 -15.52 -8.36 -8.84
N LEU A 172 -14.97 -7.97 -7.69
CA LEU A 172 -13.56 -7.60 -7.57
C LEU A 172 -12.61 -8.77 -7.75
N ALA A 173 -13.05 -10.00 -7.50
CA ALA A 173 -12.25 -11.20 -7.74
C ALA A 173 -11.90 -11.39 -9.23
N ALA A 174 -12.73 -10.87 -10.15
CA ALA A 174 -12.45 -10.88 -11.58
C ALA A 174 -11.66 -9.64 -12.07
N ALA A 175 -11.28 -8.72 -11.19
CA ALA A 175 -10.66 -7.45 -11.59
C ALA A 175 -9.31 -7.63 -12.32
N SER A 176 -8.61 -8.74 -12.10
CA SER A 176 -7.37 -9.07 -12.82
C SER A 176 -7.60 -9.39 -14.31
N GLU A 177 -8.84 -9.72 -14.70
CA GLU A 177 -9.23 -9.99 -16.10
C GLU A 177 -9.77 -8.75 -16.82
N TRP A 178 -10.04 -7.67 -16.08
CA TRP A 178 -10.59 -6.46 -16.70
C TRP A 178 -9.56 -5.80 -17.61
N GLU A 179 -10.02 -5.25 -18.71
CA GLU A 179 -9.20 -4.42 -19.58
C GLU A 179 -9.01 -3.04 -18.91
N LEU A 180 -7.89 -2.88 -18.22
CA LEU A 180 -7.54 -1.68 -17.45
C LEU A 180 -6.35 -0.98 -18.10
N GLY A 181 -6.45 0.33 -18.29
CA GLY A 181 -5.30 1.16 -18.68
C GLY A 181 -4.27 1.26 -17.52
N PHE A 182 -4.78 1.40 -16.31
CA PHE A 182 -3.98 1.44 -15.08
C PHE A 182 -4.64 0.63 -13.98
N ALA A 183 -3.85 -0.15 -13.24
CA ALA A 183 -4.35 -0.97 -12.15
C ALA A 183 -3.44 -0.92 -10.92
N GLY A 184 -4.06 -0.97 -9.77
CA GLY A 184 -3.40 -1.20 -8.48
C GLY A 184 -4.23 -2.19 -7.67
N LEU A 185 -4.16 -3.47 -8.04
CA LEU A 185 -4.91 -4.54 -7.37
C LEU A 185 -4.16 -5.05 -6.14
N VAL A 186 -4.88 -5.67 -5.23
CA VAL A 186 -4.34 -6.37 -4.05
C VAL A 186 -5.10 -7.69 -3.90
N PRO A 187 -4.47 -8.73 -3.34
CA PRO A 187 -5.15 -9.97 -3.04
C PRO A 187 -6.35 -9.74 -2.13
N LEU A 188 -7.46 -10.39 -2.45
CA LEU A 188 -8.67 -10.31 -1.65
C LEU A 188 -8.56 -11.26 -0.44
N PRO A 189 -9.24 -10.95 0.68
CA PRO A 189 -9.25 -11.82 1.84
C PRO A 189 -9.96 -13.13 1.52
N GLU A 190 -9.37 -14.25 1.97
CA GLU A 190 -9.96 -15.58 1.82
C GLU A 190 -11.11 -15.82 2.80
N GLY A 191 -12.04 -16.69 2.44
CA GLY A 191 -13.15 -17.11 3.30
C GLY A 191 -14.22 -16.05 3.56
N VAL A 192 -14.20 -14.94 2.81
CA VAL A 192 -15.19 -13.86 2.90
C VAL A 192 -16.26 -14.03 1.83
N SER A 193 -17.51 -13.63 2.17
CA SER A 193 -18.64 -13.72 1.23
C SER A 193 -18.39 -12.92 -0.06
N ALA A 194 -18.69 -13.53 -1.20
CA ALA A 194 -18.61 -12.84 -2.49
C ALA A 194 -19.57 -11.64 -2.60
N GLU A 195 -20.66 -11.65 -1.81
CA GLU A 195 -21.64 -10.55 -1.77
C GLU A 195 -21.23 -9.40 -0.86
N LEU A 196 -20.08 -9.52 -0.15
CA LEU A 196 -19.61 -8.45 0.73
C LEU A 196 -19.44 -7.14 -0.06
N PRO A 197 -20.13 -6.06 0.34
CA PRO A 197 -20.02 -4.78 -0.34
C PRO A 197 -18.71 -4.08 0.02
N VAL A 198 -17.89 -3.80 -0.98
CA VAL A 198 -16.67 -2.98 -0.84
C VAL A 198 -16.99 -1.55 -1.25
N PRO A 199 -16.82 -0.56 -0.36
CA PRO A 199 -17.13 0.83 -0.68
C PRO A 199 -16.00 1.47 -1.50
N GLY A 200 -16.34 2.50 -2.26
CA GLY A 200 -15.37 3.27 -3.01
C GLY A 200 -15.97 4.49 -3.70
N ILE A 201 -15.21 5.06 -4.59
CA ILE A 201 -15.65 6.17 -5.44
C ILE A 201 -15.29 5.92 -6.90
N ARG A 202 -16.09 6.50 -7.78
CA ARG A 202 -15.81 6.59 -9.21
C ARG A 202 -15.60 8.05 -9.60
N LEU A 203 -14.51 8.32 -10.30
CA LEU A 203 -14.22 9.61 -10.92
C LEU A 203 -14.54 9.50 -12.40
N PHE A 204 -15.21 10.50 -12.95
CA PHE A 204 -15.59 10.54 -14.34
C PHE A 204 -14.89 11.66 -15.08
N SER A 205 -14.40 11.39 -16.28
CA SER A 205 -13.89 12.41 -17.18
C SER A 205 -14.12 12.02 -18.64
N SER A 206 -15.04 12.75 -19.30
CA SER A 206 -15.51 12.42 -20.65
C SER A 206 -14.41 12.44 -21.73
N THR A 207 -13.36 13.22 -21.53
CA THR A 207 -12.29 13.40 -22.52
C THR A 207 -10.91 13.03 -22.02
N ARG A 208 -10.71 12.84 -20.70
CA ARG A 208 -9.39 12.69 -20.08
C ARG A 208 -9.27 11.52 -19.12
N ALA A 209 -10.24 10.57 -19.14
CA ALA A 209 -10.27 9.48 -18.16
C ALA A 209 -8.95 8.69 -18.10
N LEU A 210 -8.38 8.31 -19.26
CA LEU A 210 -7.10 7.59 -19.31
C LEU A 210 -5.92 8.44 -18.77
N ALA A 211 -5.88 9.73 -19.12
CA ALA A 211 -4.84 10.63 -18.62
C ALA A 211 -4.96 10.87 -17.10
N LEU A 212 -6.20 11.01 -16.60
CA LEU A 212 -6.50 11.10 -15.18
C LEU A 212 -6.06 9.82 -14.45
N ALA A 213 -6.36 8.65 -15.00
CA ALA A 213 -5.93 7.37 -14.45
C ALA A 213 -4.41 7.26 -14.41
N GLY A 214 -3.71 7.64 -15.48
CA GLY A 214 -2.25 7.65 -15.52
C GLY A 214 -1.63 8.58 -14.48
N TRP A 215 -2.22 9.75 -14.27
CA TRP A 215 -1.77 10.67 -13.24
C TRP A 215 -1.96 10.11 -11.83
N LEU A 216 -3.15 9.55 -11.53
CA LEU A 216 -3.45 8.91 -10.25
C LEU A 216 -2.52 7.72 -9.99
N ALA A 217 -2.20 6.92 -11.01
CA ALA A 217 -1.26 5.80 -10.87
C ALA A 217 0.12 6.26 -10.38
N GLY A 218 0.59 7.43 -10.85
CA GLY A 218 1.85 8.02 -10.42
C GLY A 218 1.86 8.50 -8.97
N LEU A 219 0.69 8.73 -8.36
CA LEU A 219 0.57 9.14 -6.97
C LEU A 219 0.69 7.98 -5.97
N GLU A 220 0.55 6.74 -6.40
CA GLU A 220 0.46 5.59 -5.49
C GLU A 220 -0.73 5.72 -4.52
N PRO A 221 -2.00 5.64 -4.98
CA PRO A 221 -3.19 5.75 -4.14
C PRO A 221 -3.19 4.75 -3.00
N VAL A 222 -3.42 5.20 -1.76
CA VAL A 222 -3.35 4.37 -0.55
C VAL A 222 -4.72 4.13 0.05
N ARG A 223 -5.45 5.21 0.36
CA ARG A 223 -6.81 5.10 0.93
C ARG A 223 -7.63 6.37 0.66
N LEU A 224 -8.94 6.22 0.78
CA LEU A 224 -9.89 7.34 0.83
C LEU A 224 -10.23 7.65 2.28
N GLU A 225 -10.35 8.91 2.61
CA GLU A 225 -10.74 9.38 3.94
C GLU A 225 -11.74 10.53 3.82
N ILE A 226 -12.73 10.57 4.71
CA ILE A 226 -13.55 11.76 4.91
C ILE A 226 -13.00 12.49 6.14
N SER A 227 -12.48 13.69 5.95
CA SER A 227 -11.89 14.53 6.99
C SER A 227 -12.65 15.84 7.10
N GLY A 228 -13.50 15.98 8.11
CA GLY A 228 -14.44 17.08 8.21
C GLY A 228 -15.40 17.09 7.02
N LEU A 229 -15.37 18.15 6.23
CA LEU A 229 -16.19 18.29 5.01
C LEU A 229 -15.45 17.87 3.74
N GLN A 230 -14.33 17.21 3.85
CA GLN A 230 -13.46 16.92 2.71
C GLN A 230 -13.36 15.42 2.43
N LEU A 231 -13.59 15.03 1.18
CA LEU A 231 -13.19 13.71 0.67
C LEU A 231 -11.75 13.81 0.18
N VAL A 232 -10.88 13.03 0.79
CA VAL A 232 -9.42 13.08 0.60
C VAL A 232 -8.92 11.74 0.09
N LEU A 233 -8.04 11.76 -0.89
CA LEU A 233 -7.21 10.65 -1.29
C LEU A 233 -5.84 10.77 -0.61
N GLU A 234 -5.49 9.81 0.22
CA GLU A 234 -4.12 9.65 0.69
C GLU A 234 -3.31 8.84 -0.33
N ALA A 235 -2.11 9.31 -0.62
CA ALA A 235 -1.24 8.74 -1.64
C ALA A 235 0.23 8.80 -1.20
N GLY A 236 1.07 7.97 -1.81
CA GLY A 236 2.49 7.94 -1.48
C GLY A 236 2.76 7.68 0.00
N LEU A 237 3.64 8.45 0.61
CA LEU A 237 3.92 8.40 2.06
C LEU A 237 3.02 9.33 2.88
N GLU A 238 2.92 10.59 2.47
CA GLU A 238 2.34 11.67 3.29
C GLU A 238 1.41 12.57 2.50
N ASP A 239 1.25 12.31 1.20
CA ASP A 239 0.44 13.16 0.32
C ASP A 239 -1.05 12.97 0.61
N ARG A 240 -1.74 14.09 0.72
CA ARG A 240 -3.20 14.16 0.91
C ARG A 240 -3.80 15.07 -0.15
N TRP A 241 -4.62 14.48 -1.00
CA TRP A 241 -5.23 15.16 -2.14
C TRP A 241 -6.71 15.38 -1.89
N LEU A 242 -7.15 16.63 -1.90
CA LEU A 242 -8.56 16.97 -1.83
C LEU A 242 -9.24 16.60 -3.15
N LEU A 243 -10.11 15.60 -3.11
CA LEU A 243 -10.92 15.20 -4.26
C LEU A 243 -12.12 16.14 -4.42
N THR A 244 -12.86 16.39 -3.33
CA THR A 244 -14.01 17.28 -3.31
C THR A 244 -14.35 17.75 -1.90
N ASN A 245 -15.15 18.82 -1.79
CA ASN A 245 -15.81 19.21 -0.57
C ASN A 245 -17.24 18.65 -0.58
N LEU A 246 -17.65 18.07 0.54
CA LEU A 246 -18.99 17.54 0.76
C LEU A 246 -19.87 18.63 1.39
N PRO A 247 -21.15 18.71 1.04
CA PRO A 247 -22.13 19.48 1.82
C PRO A 247 -22.15 19.00 3.27
N ALA A 248 -22.36 19.92 4.23
CA ALA A 248 -22.28 19.58 5.66
C ALA A 248 -23.24 18.44 6.07
N GLU A 249 -24.47 18.48 5.55
CA GLU A 249 -25.49 17.45 5.82
C GLU A 249 -25.10 16.08 5.25
N GLU A 250 -24.42 16.05 4.11
CA GLU A 250 -23.95 14.84 3.46
C GLU A 250 -22.70 14.28 4.17
N ALA A 251 -21.79 15.15 4.61
CA ALA A 251 -20.51 14.75 5.20
C ALA A 251 -20.67 13.93 6.48
N GLU A 252 -21.61 14.26 7.36
CA GLU A 252 -21.85 13.51 8.60
C GLU A 252 -22.34 12.09 8.29
N VAL A 253 -23.35 11.97 7.41
CA VAL A 253 -23.93 10.69 7.01
C VAL A 253 -22.90 9.85 6.25
N ALA A 254 -22.19 10.46 5.29
CA ALA A 254 -21.18 9.78 4.49
C ALA A 254 -20.01 9.29 5.35
N THR A 255 -19.57 10.08 6.33
CA THR A 255 -18.48 9.68 7.24
C THR A 255 -18.83 8.40 8.00
N ALA A 256 -20.00 8.34 8.60
CA ALA A 256 -20.44 7.17 9.36
C ALA A 256 -20.66 5.94 8.43
N ALA A 257 -21.36 6.16 7.31
CA ALA A 257 -21.68 5.08 6.37
C ALA A 257 -20.43 4.51 5.69
N PHE A 258 -19.51 5.37 5.24
CA PHE A 258 -18.28 4.96 4.58
C PHE A 258 -17.35 4.24 5.56
N ALA A 259 -17.21 4.74 6.79
CA ALA A 259 -16.41 4.09 7.82
C ALA A 259 -16.95 2.70 8.17
N ALA A 260 -18.26 2.56 8.38
CA ALA A 260 -18.90 1.29 8.69
C ALA A 260 -18.76 0.28 7.53
N ALA A 261 -19.00 0.72 6.28
CA ALA A 261 -18.85 -0.14 5.11
C ALA A 261 -17.41 -0.62 4.92
N ARG A 262 -16.44 0.25 5.14
CA ARG A 262 -15.01 -0.08 5.08
C ARG A 262 -14.60 -1.04 6.17
N GLU A 263 -15.06 -0.86 7.39
CA GLU A 263 -14.82 -1.79 8.50
C GLU A 263 -15.39 -3.18 8.18
N GLN A 264 -16.63 -3.25 7.70
CA GLN A 264 -17.25 -4.51 7.25
C GLN A 264 -16.47 -5.18 6.13
N ALA A 265 -15.89 -4.41 5.21
CA ALA A 265 -15.04 -4.89 4.13
C ALA A 265 -13.60 -5.21 4.56
N GLY A 266 -13.29 -5.26 5.87
CA GLY A 266 -11.94 -5.56 6.38
C GLY A 266 -10.90 -4.51 6.00
N GLY A 267 -11.32 -3.24 5.90
CA GLY A 267 -10.49 -2.11 5.50
C GLY A 267 -10.36 -1.92 3.98
N LEU A 268 -10.98 -2.79 3.16
CA LEU A 268 -10.97 -2.66 1.71
C LEU A 268 -11.84 -1.51 1.24
N GLN A 269 -11.39 -0.86 0.20
CA GLN A 269 -12.08 0.21 -0.52
C GLN A 269 -11.52 0.31 -1.94
N PHE A 270 -12.17 1.07 -2.81
CA PHE A 270 -11.64 1.25 -4.16
C PHE A 270 -11.75 2.68 -4.68
N LEU A 271 -10.88 2.98 -5.62
CA LEU A 271 -10.90 4.17 -6.47
C LEU A 271 -10.96 3.73 -7.93
N ALA A 272 -11.92 4.24 -8.69
CA ALA A 272 -12.05 3.93 -10.10
C ALA A 272 -12.14 5.19 -10.95
N VAL A 273 -11.69 5.10 -12.20
CA VAL A 273 -11.77 6.16 -13.20
C VAL A 273 -12.48 5.62 -14.44
N GLN A 274 -13.49 6.32 -14.91
CA GLN A 274 -14.30 6.00 -16.08
C GLN A 274 -14.55 7.25 -16.93
N ALA A 275 -14.93 7.05 -18.20
CA ALA A 275 -15.31 8.17 -19.06
C ALA A 275 -16.66 8.79 -18.67
N SER A 276 -17.62 7.97 -18.22
CA SER A 276 -18.95 8.40 -17.78
C SER A 276 -19.55 7.40 -16.78
N GLU A 277 -20.67 7.77 -16.15
CA GLU A 277 -21.41 6.87 -15.26
C GLU A 277 -21.96 5.62 -15.96
N GLN A 278 -22.29 5.74 -17.23
CA GLN A 278 -22.86 4.66 -18.04
C GLN A 278 -21.81 3.75 -18.64
N ASP A 279 -20.54 4.17 -18.61
CA ASP A 279 -19.46 3.35 -19.13
C ASP A 279 -19.18 2.17 -18.17
N GLN A 280 -19.09 0.98 -18.73
CA GLN A 280 -18.76 -0.24 -17.99
C GLN A 280 -17.24 -0.47 -17.90
N ARG A 281 -16.46 0.22 -18.74
CA ARG A 281 -15.01 0.11 -18.77
C ARG A 281 -14.38 1.05 -17.76
N PHE A 282 -13.39 0.55 -17.03
CA PHE A 282 -12.55 1.35 -16.18
C PHE A 282 -11.25 1.71 -16.92
N GLU A 283 -10.91 2.98 -16.98
CA GLU A 283 -9.58 3.43 -17.46
C GLU A 283 -8.52 3.28 -16.38
N GLY A 284 -8.91 3.28 -15.12
CA GLY A 284 -8.07 2.97 -13.98
C GLY A 284 -8.87 2.40 -12.82
N PHE A 285 -8.26 1.44 -12.09
CA PHE A 285 -8.88 0.82 -10.93
C PHE A 285 -7.85 0.46 -9.86
N TRP A 286 -8.07 0.93 -8.64
CA TRP A 286 -7.21 0.65 -7.49
C TRP A 286 -8.02 0.07 -6.35
N LEU A 287 -7.63 -1.13 -5.92
CA LEU A 287 -8.00 -1.61 -4.59
C LEU A 287 -7.08 -0.95 -3.58
N LEU A 288 -7.68 -0.39 -2.55
CA LEU A 288 -7.04 0.32 -1.47
C LEU A 288 -7.34 -0.41 -0.17
N ARG A 289 -6.48 -0.27 0.82
CA ARG A 289 -6.67 -0.90 2.11
C ARG A 289 -6.26 0.04 3.23
N ASP A 290 -7.00 0.01 4.34
CA ASP A 290 -6.56 0.67 5.55
C ASP A 290 -5.26 0.04 6.05
N LEU A 291 -4.31 0.89 6.35
CA LEU A 291 -3.10 0.51 7.05
C LEU A 291 -3.16 1.09 8.46
N PRO A 292 -2.55 0.42 9.46
CA PRO A 292 -2.36 1.05 10.76
C PRO A 292 -1.61 2.37 10.57
N ASP A 293 -1.98 3.37 11.35
CA ASP A 293 -1.27 4.64 11.37
C ASP A 293 0.20 4.37 11.72
N ALA A 294 1.12 4.82 10.84
CA ALA A 294 2.55 4.63 10.97
C ALA A 294 3.13 5.48 12.10
#